data_ca02ec0f3a215c3bb63ea8efc7d7fa82
#
_entry.id   ca02ec0f3a215c3bb63ea8efc7d7fa82
#
_cell.length_a   1.000
_cell.length_b   1.000
_cell.length_c   1.000
_cell.angle_alpha   90.00
_cell.angle_beta   90.00
_cell.angle_gamma   90.00
#
_symmetry.space_group_name_H-M   'P 1'
#
loop_
_entity.id
_entity.type
_entity.pdbx_description
1 polymer ?
#
loop_
_entity_poly.entity_id
_entity_poly.type
_entity_poly.pdbx_seq_one_letter_code
_entity_poly.pdbx_strand_id
1 'polypeptide(L)'
;MRTKKVTGLTMLFLALIATPLWGQSYQKTSCGIKANVCSMNVEVQFYSPEIVRIIKSPIGTDFVKKSFSVIKTPEETDYSVREQNDCVVLKSKAVEITLNLKTGKVAYADAKGNSLLTEKDYGTQFTPVAYRECETYLVRQAFMLDRDEAIYGLGQLQQGKMNQRNQMVHLRNVNSTICIPYIQSIKGYSVFWDNYSPTTFTDNPMETAFDSQAGDCADYYFMYGENADGVVRCMRDLTGQVQMNALWTYGFWQSRERYQSQEELLDVVKKYRELGVPLDGIIQDWQYWGTDQKDWNAVEFGNPLFPNPQKMMEDVHKMNAHIIASVWPSFGNNTNIYKELNSKNLLLDFKTFPESAKVYDTFNPEARNIYWDYMNKNLFAKGMDGWWLDATEPEFFDNDDKLNQKTYAGLYRKVFNAFPIVSVGSVYDHQRAVSSDKRVFILTRSAFAGQQRYGANSWSGDIRSTWDVLRKQIPAGLNFSICGIPYWNTDIGGFHAYTYPDGIKDPAYRELYVRWTQFGTFTPMMRSHGTSTPREIYLMGEKGAWEFNTLEKYKNLRY
;
A
#
# COMPACT_ATOMS: atom_id res chain seq x y z
N MET A 1 40.77 95.71 2.89
CA MET A 1 40.26 94.66 3.80
C MET A 1 39.37 93.77 2.99
N ARG A 2 39.62 92.46 3.06
CA ARG A 2 39.15 91.42 2.10
C ARG A 2 37.71 91.05 2.30
N THR A 3 36.87 91.16 1.24
CA THR A 3 35.53 90.63 1.10
C THR A 3 35.58 89.17 0.66
N LYS A 4 34.95 88.28 1.45
CA LYS A 4 34.74 86.87 1.06
C LYS A 4 33.42 86.71 0.32
N LYS A 5 33.50 86.20 -0.91
CA LYS A 5 32.32 85.74 -1.64
C LYS A 5 31.89 84.37 -1.12
N VAL A 6 30.61 84.22 -0.83
CA VAL A 6 29.96 82.95 -0.52
C VAL A 6 29.25 82.47 -1.79
N THR A 7 29.71 81.37 -2.34
CA THR A 7 29.08 80.69 -3.47
C THR A 7 28.05 79.71 -2.93
N GLY A 8 26.76 79.96 -3.21
CA GLY A 8 25.70 79.04 -2.89
C GLY A 8 25.67 77.84 -3.87
N LEU A 9 25.73 76.67 -3.31
CA LEU A 9 25.60 75.40 -4.04
C LEU A 9 24.14 74.95 -3.95
N THR A 10 23.42 75.01 -5.06
CA THR A 10 22.03 74.53 -5.18
C THR A 10 22.06 73.02 -5.40
N MET A 11 21.72 72.24 -4.36
CA MET A 11 21.51 70.80 -4.50
C MET A 11 20.14 70.53 -5.14
N LEU A 12 20.17 69.97 -6.34
CA LEU A 12 19.01 69.45 -7.03
C LEU A 12 18.68 68.07 -6.44
N PHE A 13 17.62 67.95 -5.63
CA PHE A 13 17.09 66.66 -5.20
C PHE A 13 16.34 66.01 -6.39
N LEU A 14 16.96 65.03 -7.05
CA LEU A 14 16.23 64.12 -7.90
C LEU A 14 15.44 63.14 -6.99
N ALA A 15 14.13 63.33 -6.89
CA ALA A 15 13.22 62.35 -6.33
C ALA A 15 13.15 61.17 -7.30
N LEU A 16 13.86 60.10 -7.01
CA LEU A 16 13.61 58.80 -7.61
C LEU A 16 12.21 58.34 -7.18
N ILE A 17 11.25 58.48 -8.08
CA ILE A 17 9.95 57.80 -7.97
C ILE A 17 10.24 56.33 -8.16
N ALA A 18 10.40 55.59 -7.05
CA ALA A 18 10.37 54.15 -7.05
C ALA A 18 8.96 53.71 -7.47
N THR A 19 8.78 53.40 -8.75
CA THR A 19 7.62 52.64 -9.20
C THR A 19 7.62 51.33 -8.40
N PRO A 20 6.54 50.96 -7.70
CA PRO A 20 6.47 49.66 -7.09
C PRO A 20 6.62 48.65 -8.24
N LEU A 21 7.71 47.92 -8.28
CA LEU A 21 7.78 46.68 -9.03
C LEU A 21 6.67 45.82 -8.42
N TRP A 22 5.59 45.68 -9.15
CA TRP A 22 4.59 44.63 -8.88
C TRP A 22 5.32 43.32 -9.01
N GLY A 23 5.76 42.76 -7.88
CA GLY A 23 6.38 41.45 -7.83
C GLY A 23 5.39 40.45 -8.42
N GLN A 24 5.89 39.55 -9.25
CA GLN A 24 5.08 38.47 -9.78
C GLN A 24 4.41 37.74 -8.61
N SER A 25 3.10 37.49 -8.72
CA SER A 25 2.30 36.77 -7.72
C SER A 25 2.73 35.31 -7.54
N TYR A 26 3.63 34.84 -8.37
CA TYR A 26 4.24 33.49 -8.34
C TYR A 26 5.69 33.54 -8.80
N GLN A 27 6.47 32.51 -8.39
CA GLN A 27 7.81 32.24 -8.86
C GLN A 27 7.79 31.03 -9.81
N LYS A 28 8.29 31.19 -11.05
CA LYS A 28 8.48 30.08 -11.97
C LYS A 28 9.67 29.21 -11.51
N THR A 29 9.51 27.88 -11.61
CA THR A 29 10.56 26.88 -11.34
C THR A 29 10.87 26.09 -12.62
N SER A 30 11.85 25.18 -12.59
CA SER A 30 12.15 24.31 -13.74
C SER A 30 11.01 23.37 -14.13
N CYS A 31 10.16 23.00 -13.16
CA CYS A 31 9.07 22.03 -13.39
C CYS A 31 7.67 22.56 -12.98
N GLY A 32 7.51 23.89 -12.78
CA GLY A 32 6.22 24.45 -12.40
C GLY A 32 6.30 25.83 -11.80
N ILE A 33 5.54 26.08 -10.73
CA ILE A 33 5.50 27.37 -10.02
C ILE A 33 5.42 27.18 -8.50
N LYS A 34 5.85 28.25 -7.79
CA LYS A 34 5.59 28.47 -6.36
C LYS A 34 4.83 29.76 -6.17
N ALA A 35 3.87 29.79 -5.26
CA ALA A 35 3.10 30.96 -4.92
C ALA A 35 2.75 30.96 -3.42
N ASN A 36 2.54 32.16 -2.86
CA ASN A 36 2.01 32.33 -1.52
C ASN A 36 0.56 32.80 -1.62
N VAL A 37 -0.38 31.97 -1.17
CA VAL A 37 -1.82 32.22 -1.30
C VAL A 37 -2.53 31.84 0.00
N CYS A 38 -3.38 32.74 0.52
CA CYS A 38 -4.19 32.46 1.72
C CYS A 38 -3.39 31.91 2.91
N SER A 39 -2.24 32.52 3.23
CA SER A 39 -1.33 32.05 4.30
C SER A 39 -0.76 30.64 4.08
N MET A 40 -0.76 30.17 2.84
CA MET A 40 -0.16 28.89 2.44
C MET A 40 0.94 29.10 1.39
N ASN A 41 1.98 28.30 1.49
CA ASN A 41 2.87 28.03 0.37
C ASN A 41 2.16 27.03 -0.54
N VAL A 42 2.05 27.33 -1.83
CA VAL A 42 1.46 26.46 -2.85
C VAL A 42 2.52 26.18 -3.90
N GLU A 43 2.78 24.92 -4.17
CA GLU A 43 3.70 24.49 -5.23
C GLU A 43 2.96 23.58 -6.21
N VAL A 44 3.06 23.91 -7.51
CA VAL A 44 2.55 23.11 -8.63
C VAL A 44 3.77 22.57 -9.37
N GLN A 45 3.92 21.24 -9.44
CA GLN A 45 5.06 20.57 -10.05
C GLN A 45 4.59 19.59 -11.12
N PHE A 46 5.13 19.69 -12.35
CA PHE A 46 4.99 18.66 -13.36
C PHE A 46 5.99 17.52 -13.10
N TYR A 47 5.49 16.29 -13.08
CA TYR A 47 6.25 15.05 -13.10
C TYR A 47 6.32 14.43 -14.50
N SER A 48 5.37 14.81 -15.32
CA SER A 48 5.30 14.63 -16.79
C SER A 48 4.20 15.57 -17.29
N PRO A 49 3.96 15.69 -18.59
CA PRO A 49 2.82 16.47 -19.11
C PRO A 49 1.46 16.03 -18.57
N GLU A 50 1.31 14.78 -18.15
CA GLU A 50 0.08 14.15 -17.66
C GLU A 50 0.00 14.06 -16.14
N ILE A 51 1.13 14.22 -15.41
CA ILE A 51 1.23 14.02 -13.97
C ILE A 51 1.63 15.33 -13.29
N VAL A 52 0.78 15.83 -12.41
CA VAL A 52 0.99 17.08 -11.69
C VAL A 52 0.89 16.83 -10.18
N ARG A 53 1.89 17.27 -9.43
CA ARG A 53 1.87 17.29 -7.97
C ARG A 53 1.47 18.66 -7.46
N ILE A 54 0.61 18.71 -6.47
CA ILE A 54 0.28 19.89 -5.68
C ILE A 54 0.74 19.68 -4.26
N ILE A 55 1.55 20.62 -3.76
CA ILE A 55 1.94 20.69 -2.36
C ILE A 55 1.43 22.01 -1.79
N LYS A 56 0.73 21.94 -0.69
CA LYS A 56 0.31 23.12 0.09
C LYS A 56 0.74 22.94 1.53
N SER A 57 1.29 23.99 2.14
CA SER A 57 1.69 24.00 3.55
C SER A 57 1.45 25.37 4.17
N PRO A 58 1.24 25.48 5.48
CA PRO A 58 1.19 26.78 6.16
C PRO A 58 2.50 27.56 5.93
N ILE A 59 2.40 28.89 5.80
CA ILE A 59 3.57 29.77 5.69
C ILE A 59 4.43 29.63 6.96
N GLY A 60 5.75 29.55 6.80
CA GLY A 60 6.70 29.38 7.91
C GLY A 60 6.91 27.92 8.33
N THR A 61 6.22 26.96 7.71
CA THR A 61 6.50 25.54 7.93
C THR A 61 7.72 25.13 7.10
N ASP A 62 8.77 24.67 7.77
CA ASP A 62 9.93 24.07 7.10
C ASP A 62 9.85 22.55 7.24
N PHE A 63 9.78 21.85 6.11
CA PHE A 63 9.72 20.39 6.06
C PHE A 63 10.33 19.84 4.77
N VAL A 64 10.83 18.61 4.86
CA VAL A 64 11.27 17.84 3.70
C VAL A 64 10.33 16.66 3.52
N LYS A 65 9.47 16.75 2.51
CA LYS A 65 8.56 15.66 2.18
C LYS A 65 9.30 14.56 1.41
N LYS A 66 9.48 13.41 2.07
CA LYS A 66 9.91 12.16 1.41
C LYS A 66 8.69 11.27 1.20
N SER A 67 8.53 10.76 -0.03
CA SER A 67 7.49 9.78 -0.33
C SER A 67 8.04 8.36 -0.22
N PHE A 68 7.29 7.46 0.43
CA PHE A 68 7.54 6.01 0.39
C PHE A 68 6.95 5.38 -0.87
N SER A 69 5.98 6.03 -1.48
CA SER A 69 5.23 5.55 -2.64
C SER A 69 5.84 5.98 -3.97
N VAL A 70 6.15 7.27 -4.09
CA VAL A 70 6.58 7.90 -5.33
C VAL A 70 8.09 7.76 -5.51
N ILE A 71 8.49 7.22 -6.67
CA ILE A 71 9.90 7.07 -7.06
C ILE A 71 10.30 7.95 -8.23
N LYS A 72 9.32 8.44 -9.02
CA LYS A 72 9.55 9.38 -10.09
C LYS A 72 9.96 10.73 -9.51
N THR A 73 10.88 11.41 -10.18
CA THR A 73 11.26 12.80 -9.87
C THR A 73 10.54 13.77 -10.80
N PRO A 74 10.34 15.04 -10.39
CA PRO A 74 9.82 16.05 -11.30
C PRO A 74 10.65 16.14 -12.57
N GLU A 75 10.00 16.22 -13.72
CA GLU A 75 10.66 16.37 -15.02
C GLU A 75 10.50 17.80 -15.53
N GLU A 76 11.54 18.30 -16.20
CA GLU A 76 11.42 19.51 -17.00
C GLU A 76 10.42 19.24 -18.12
N THR A 77 9.28 19.91 -18.05
CA THR A 77 8.16 19.74 -18.96
C THR A 77 7.94 21.03 -19.74
N ASP A 78 7.67 20.91 -21.03
CA ASP A 78 7.26 22.07 -21.83
C ASP A 78 5.84 22.48 -21.43
N TYR A 79 5.74 23.66 -20.79
CA TYR A 79 4.47 24.24 -20.36
C TYR A 79 4.50 25.77 -20.50
N SER A 80 3.34 26.34 -20.80
CA SER A 80 3.13 27.78 -20.77
C SER A 80 2.57 28.22 -19.42
N VAL A 81 2.91 29.44 -19.01
CA VAL A 81 2.33 30.08 -17.83
C VAL A 81 1.77 31.44 -18.23
N ARG A 82 0.55 31.72 -17.80
CA ARG A 82 -0.10 33.04 -17.94
C ARG A 82 -0.84 33.42 -16.67
N GLU A 83 -0.87 34.68 -16.35
CA GLU A 83 -1.71 35.25 -15.30
C GLU A 83 -2.93 35.92 -15.92
N GLN A 84 -4.11 35.59 -15.40
CA GLN A 84 -5.38 36.13 -15.89
C GLN A 84 -6.42 36.13 -14.76
N ASN A 85 -7.03 37.27 -14.48
CA ASN A 85 -8.17 37.41 -13.54
C ASN A 85 -7.89 36.77 -12.15
N ASP A 86 -6.80 37.17 -11.50
CA ASP A 86 -6.37 36.62 -10.21
C ASP A 86 -6.08 35.10 -10.22
N CYS A 87 -5.82 34.53 -11.37
CA CYS A 87 -5.44 33.14 -11.54
C CYS A 87 -4.11 32.99 -12.30
N VAL A 88 -3.32 32.00 -11.92
CA VAL A 88 -2.18 31.52 -12.70
C VAL A 88 -2.57 30.25 -13.43
N VAL A 89 -2.46 30.27 -14.75
CA VAL A 89 -2.80 29.14 -15.61
C VAL A 89 -1.52 28.55 -16.17
N LEU A 90 -1.29 27.24 -15.88
CA LEU A 90 -0.21 26.44 -16.45
C LEU A 90 -0.82 25.47 -17.45
N LYS A 91 -0.25 25.36 -18.64
CA LYS A 91 -0.75 24.45 -19.66
C LYS A 91 0.39 23.65 -20.27
N SER A 92 0.33 22.32 -20.10
CA SER A 92 1.14 21.34 -20.81
C SER A 92 0.44 20.87 -22.09
N LYS A 93 1.04 19.93 -22.81
CA LYS A 93 0.37 19.28 -23.96
C LYS A 93 -0.85 18.42 -23.55
N ALA A 94 -0.97 18.01 -22.28
CA ALA A 94 -2.01 17.08 -21.80
C ALA A 94 -3.05 17.77 -20.91
N VAL A 95 -2.63 18.66 -20.02
CA VAL A 95 -3.51 19.25 -19.00
C VAL A 95 -3.30 20.76 -18.86
N GLU A 96 -4.38 21.45 -18.48
CA GLU A 96 -4.38 22.84 -18.03
C GLU A 96 -4.71 22.89 -16.54
N ILE A 97 -3.86 23.59 -15.77
CA ILE A 97 -4.00 23.76 -14.31
C ILE A 97 -4.23 25.24 -14.04
N THR A 98 -5.28 25.57 -13.32
CA THR A 98 -5.60 26.95 -12.91
C THR A 98 -5.50 27.07 -11.40
N LEU A 99 -4.53 27.85 -10.90
CA LEU A 99 -4.39 28.23 -9.49
C LEU A 99 -5.05 29.59 -9.25
N ASN A 100 -6.07 29.64 -8.42
CA ASN A 100 -6.69 30.88 -7.97
C ASN A 100 -5.85 31.51 -6.85
N LEU A 101 -5.37 32.74 -7.07
CA LEU A 101 -4.47 33.46 -6.14
C LEU A 101 -5.19 34.08 -4.93
N LYS A 102 -6.54 34.06 -4.90
CA LYS A 102 -7.33 34.54 -3.76
C LYS A 102 -7.71 33.43 -2.79
N THR A 103 -8.03 32.23 -3.33
CA THR A 103 -8.56 31.11 -2.53
C THR A 103 -7.57 29.97 -2.37
N GLY A 104 -6.52 29.93 -3.18
CA GLY A 104 -5.59 28.79 -3.25
C GLY A 104 -6.17 27.55 -3.95
N LYS A 105 -7.37 27.67 -4.53
CA LYS A 105 -8.06 26.59 -5.25
C LYS A 105 -7.36 26.26 -6.55
N VAL A 106 -7.23 24.95 -6.83
CA VAL A 106 -6.72 24.44 -8.09
C VAL A 106 -7.85 23.79 -8.88
N ALA A 107 -7.89 24.05 -10.19
CA ALA A 107 -8.81 23.42 -11.13
C ALA A 107 -8.01 22.80 -12.29
N TYR A 108 -8.54 21.72 -12.84
CA TYR A 108 -7.92 20.93 -13.90
C TYR A 108 -8.85 20.80 -15.08
N ALA A 109 -8.28 20.98 -16.29
CA ALA A 109 -8.94 20.70 -17.54
C ALA A 109 -8.00 19.89 -18.44
N ASP A 110 -8.57 19.21 -19.46
CA ASP A 110 -7.76 18.59 -20.52
C ASP A 110 -7.18 19.67 -21.46
N ALA A 111 -6.33 19.28 -22.39
CA ALA A 111 -5.72 20.19 -23.36
C ALA A 111 -6.73 20.92 -24.28
N LYS A 112 -7.97 20.41 -24.37
CA LYS A 112 -9.08 21.00 -25.14
C LYS A 112 -9.93 21.97 -24.32
N GLY A 113 -9.68 22.06 -22.99
CA GLY A 113 -10.42 22.92 -22.07
C GLY A 113 -11.64 22.26 -21.43
N ASN A 114 -11.84 20.95 -21.59
CA ASN A 114 -12.91 20.24 -20.87
C ASN A 114 -12.56 20.11 -19.39
N SER A 115 -13.46 20.52 -18.50
CA SER A 115 -13.26 20.43 -17.05
C SER A 115 -13.16 18.97 -16.58
N LEU A 116 -12.12 18.67 -15.82
CA LEU A 116 -11.87 17.34 -15.24
C LEU A 116 -12.20 17.33 -13.75
N LEU A 117 -11.48 18.13 -12.97
CA LEU A 117 -11.59 18.16 -11.50
C LEU A 117 -11.41 19.59 -11.02
N THR A 118 -12.08 19.94 -9.92
CA THR A 118 -11.88 21.22 -9.24
C THR A 118 -11.78 21.00 -7.74
N GLU A 119 -10.80 21.64 -7.09
CA GLU A 119 -10.80 21.73 -5.63
C GLU A 119 -11.98 22.57 -5.16
N LYS A 120 -12.46 22.31 -3.95
CA LYS A 120 -13.44 23.16 -3.29
C LYS A 120 -12.79 24.48 -2.86
N ASP A 121 -13.53 25.59 -2.92
CA ASP A 121 -13.05 26.86 -2.39
C ASP A 121 -12.72 26.71 -0.90
N TYR A 122 -11.53 27.14 -0.50
CA TYR A 122 -10.99 26.94 0.85
C TYR A 122 -10.97 25.47 1.30
N GLY A 123 -10.90 24.52 0.35
CA GLY A 123 -10.95 23.09 0.59
C GLY A 123 -9.67 22.52 1.23
N THR A 124 -8.56 23.26 1.19
CA THR A 124 -7.34 22.92 1.93
C THR A 124 -7.40 23.53 3.32
N GLN A 125 -7.23 22.71 4.36
CA GLN A 125 -7.27 23.18 5.75
C GLN A 125 -6.15 22.52 6.56
N PHE A 126 -5.56 23.31 7.46
CA PHE A 126 -4.55 22.89 8.43
C PHE A 126 -5.02 23.27 9.83
N THR A 127 -5.37 22.29 10.65
CA THR A 127 -5.73 22.51 12.05
C THR A 127 -4.55 22.09 12.92
N PRO A 128 -3.88 23.00 13.64
CA PRO A 128 -2.74 22.66 14.49
C PRO A 128 -3.15 21.62 15.54
N VAL A 129 -2.29 20.61 15.73
CA VAL A 129 -2.44 19.57 16.75
C VAL A 129 -1.08 19.16 17.28
N ALA A 130 -1.02 18.86 18.58
CA ALA A 130 0.17 18.31 19.21
C ALA A 130 -0.10 16.87 19.65
N TYR A 131 0.74 15.96 19.21
CA TYR A 131 0.78 14.57 19.68
C TYR A 131 2.05 14.36 20.52
N ARG A 132 1.90 14.42 21.87
CA ARG A 132 3.02 14.52 22.82
C ARG A 132 3.88 15.74 22.49
N GLU A 133 5.16 15.56 22.17
CA GLU A 133 6.12 16.63 21.84
C GLU A 133 6.18 16.95 20.34
N CYS A 134 5.35 16.31 19.52
CA CYS A 134 5.34 16.50 18.08
C CYS A 134 4.20 17.42 17.65
N GLU A 135 4.53 18.65 17.29
CA GLU A 135 3.58 19.57 16.65
C GLU A 135 3.39 19.17 15.18
N THR A 136 2.15 19.20 14.72
CA THR A 136 1.76 18.83 13.36
C THR A 136 0.37 19.41 13.07
N TYR A 137 -0.26 19.01 11.97
CA TYR A 137 -1.59 19.44 11.59
C TYR A 137 -2.50 18.25 11.32
N LEU A 138 -3.80 18.39 11.64
CA LEU A 138 -4.82 17.68 10.89
C LEU A 138 -4.85 18.31 9.51
N VAL A 139 -4.78 17.49 8.47
CA VAL A 139 -4.63 17.99 7.10
C VAL A 139 -5.83 17.55 6.27
N ARG A 140 -6.51 18.52 5.69
CA ARG A 140 -7.68 18.29 4.83
C ARG A 140 -7.45 18.82 3.43
N GLN A 141 -7.95 18.08 2.44
CA GLN A 141 -8.13 18.54 1.06
C GLN A 141 -9.50 18.10 0.54
N ALA A 142 -10.29 19.03 0.02
CA ALA A 142 -11.60 18.78 -0.54
C ALA A 142 -11.69 19.14 -2.02
N PHE A 143 -12.46 18.37 -2.77
CA PHE A 143 -12.73 18.49 -4.19
C PHE A 143 -14.22 18.53 -4.48
N MET A 144 -14.58 19.00 -5.66
CA MET A 144 -15.93 19.01 -6.20
C MET A 144 -15.96 18.09 -7.43
N LEU A 145 -16.73 17.03 -7.35
CA LEU A 145 -16.95 16.10 -8.46
C LEU A 145 -18.32 16.38 -9.11
N ASP A 146 -18.45 16.07 -10.39
CA ASP A 146 -19.74 16.14 -11.06
C ASP A 146 -20.73 15.14 -10.46
N ARG A 147 -22.02 15.47 -10.53
CA ARG A 147 -23.08 14.68 -9.90
C ARG A 147 -23.09 13.21 -10.38
N ASP A 148 -22.90 13.01 -11.67
CA ASP A 148 -23.01 11.70 -12.32
C ASP A 148 -21.65 11.02 -12.53
N GLU A 149 -20.58 11.59 -11.96
CA GLU A 149 -19.23 11.08 -12.04
C GLU A 149 -19.06 9.88 -11.11
N ALA A 150 -18.64 8.74 -11.63
CA ALA A 150 -18.26 7.57 -10.83
C ALA A 150 -16.76 7.61 -10.50
N ILE A 151 -16.42 7.16 -9.29
CA ILE A 151 -15.04 7.01 -8.83
C ILE A 151 -14.79 5.61 -8.26
N TYR A 152 -13.58 5.11 -8.44
CA TYR A 152 -13.13 3.79 -8.05
C TYR A 152 -11.81 3.90 -7.30
N GLY A 153 -11.41 2.84 -6.57
CA GLY A 153 -10.14 2.80 -5.84
C GLY A 153 -10.30 2.65 -4.34
N LEU A 154 -9.57 3.43 -3.54
CA LEU A 154 -9.45 3.36 -2.08
C LEU A 154 -8.86 2.05 -1.54
N GLY A 155 -8.40 1.14 -2.43
CA GLY A 155 -7.81 -0.14 -2.07
C GLY A 155 -8.83 -1.27 -1.91
N GLN A 156 -8.52 -2.24 -1.04
CA GLN A 156 -9.35 -3.41 -0.75
C GLN A 156 -10.28 -3.11 0.43
N LEU A 157 -11.57 -2.96 0.16
CA LEU A 157 -12.60 -2.70 1.18
C LEU A 157 -13.64 -3.82 1.17
N GLN A 158 -14.12 -4.24 2.35
CA GLN A 158 -15.09 -5.34 2.51
C GLN A 158 -16.57 -4.88 2.39
N GLN A 159 -16.82 -3.75 1.74
CA GLN A 159 -18.15 -3.13 1.64
C GLN A 159 -19.01 -3.69 0.51
N GLY A 160 -18.38 -4.39 -0.45
CA GLY A 160 -19.10 -4.94 -1.61
C GLY A 160 -19.51 -3.89 -2.65
N LYS A 161 -18.90 -2.71 -2.64
CA LYS A 161 -19.18 -1.62 -3.57
C LYS A 161 -18.03 -1.43 -4.55
N MET A 162 -18.35 -1.29 -5.83
CA MET A 162 -17.38 -0.94 -6.85
C MET A 162 -17.21 0.58 -6.96
N ASN A 163 -18.30 1.32 -7.15
CA ASN A 163 -18.33 2.77 -7.19
C ASN A 163 -18.26 3.36 -5.77
N GLN A 164 -17.27 4.19 -5.51
CA GLN A 164 -16.98 4.77 -4.18
C GLN A 164 -17.68 6.11 -3.92
N ARG A 165 -18.70 6.47 -4.71
CA ARG A 165 -19.52 7.66 -4.47
C ARG A 165 -20.42 7.49 -3.24
N ASN A 166 -20.67 8.60 -2.55
CA ASN A 166 -21.52 8.66 -1.35
C ASN A 166 -21.06 7.68 -0.26
N GLN A 167 -19.76 7.69 0.06
CA GLN A 167 -19.13 6.85 1.06
C GLN A 167 -18.39 7.68 2.10
N MET A 168 -18.34 7.16 3.31
CA MET A 168 -17.34 7.55 4.31
C MET A 168 -16.49 6.31 4.60
N VAL A 169 -15.18 6.41 4.42
CA VAL A 169 -14.22 5.31 4.59
C VAL A 169 -13.07 5.75 5.47
N HIS A 170 -12.80 4.99 6.52
CA HIS A 170 -11.59 5.17 7.32
C HIS A 170 -10.43 4.42 6.67
N LEU A 171 -9.52 5.17 6.06
CA LEU A 171 -8.33 4.65 5.39
C LEU A 171 -7.25 4.36 6.45
N ARG A 172 -7.35 3.20 7.05
CA ARG A 172 -6.40 2.63 8.01
C ARG A 172 -6.23 1.15 7.69
N ASN A 173 -4.98 0.74 7.50
CA ASN A 173 -4.67 -0.67 7.28
C ASN A 173 -4.97 -1.48 8.54
N VAL A 174 -5.79 -2.51 8.38
CA VAL A 174 -6.13 -3.52 9.40
C VAL A 174 -6.34 -4.86 8.70
N ASN A 175 -6.37 -5.95 9.47
CA ASN A 175 -6.71 -7.27 8.91
C ASN A 175 -7.99 -7.19 8.04
N SER A 176 -7.95 -7.79 6.87
CA SER A 176 -8.99 -7.79 5.82
C SER A 176 -9.30 -6.44 5.14
N THR A 177 -8.55 -5.38 5.44
CA THR A 177 -8.72 -4.07 4.80
C THR A 177 -7.37 -3.47 4.43
N ILE A 178 -7.16 -3.21 3.14
CA ILE A 178 -5.96 -2.53 2.62
C ILE A 178 -6.38 -1.18 2.09
N CYS A 179 -5.87 -0.11 2.70
CA CYS A 179 -6.25 1.25 2.39
C CYS A 179 -5.22 1.94 1.51
N ILE A 180 -5.64 2.42 0.35
CA ILE A 180 -4.83 3.20 -0.57
C ILE A 180 -5.56 4.51 -0.85
N PRO A 181 -5.05 5.67 -0.43
CA PRO A 181 -5.72 6.96 -0.61
C PRO A 181 -5.62 7.44 -2.07
N TYR A 182 -6.27 6.69 -2.96
CA TYR A 182 -6.28 6.88 -4.40
C TYR A 182 -7.71 6.73 -4.92
N ILE A 183 -8.13 7.67 -5.76
CA ILE A 183 -9.38 7.59 -6.51
C ILE A 183 -9.13 7.77 -8.00
N GLN A 184 -9.84 7.01 -8.81
CA GLN A 184 -9.84 7.09 -10.27
C GLN A 184 -11.25 7.39 -10.77
N SER A 185 -11.37 8.43 -11.60
CA SER A 185 -12.63 8.87 -12.21
C SER A 185 -12.86 8.25 -13.58
N ILE A 186 -14.14 8.05 -13.91
CA ILE A 186 -14.56 7.68 -15.28
C ILE A 186 -14.21 8.72 -16.33
N LYS A 187 -13.87 9.95 -15.92
CA LYS A 187 -13.39 11.03 -16.82
C LYS A 187 -11.93 10.84 -17.27
N GLY A 188 -11.27 9.74 -16.91
CA GLY A 188 -9.91 9.43 -17.30
C GLY A 188 -8.84 10.19 -16.52
N TYR A 189 -9.12 10.56 -15.28
CA TYR A 189 -8.14 11.11 -14.35
C TYR A 189 -8.13 10.35 -13.01
N SER A 190 -7.11 10.58 -12.21
CA SER A 190 -7.04 10.11 -10.82
C SER A 190 -6.40 11.15 -9.89
N VAL A 191 -6.66 10.96 -8.60
CA VAL A 191 -6.01 11.68 -7.50
C VAL A 191 -5.36 10.64 -6.58
N PHE A 192 -4.07 10.80 -6.30
CA PHE A 192 -3.35 10.07 -5.27
C PHE A 192 -2.99 11.04 -4.15
N TRP A 193 -3.53 10.81 -2.96
CA TRP A 193 -3.25 11.57 -1.74
C TRP A 193 -2.06 10.96 -1.03
N ASP A 194 -0.86 11.59 -1.10
CA ASP A 194 0.39 11.07 -0.55
C ASP A 194 0.57 11.43 0.93
N ASN A 195 -0.29 10.88 1.75
CA ASN A 195 -0.25 10.97 3.21
C ASN A 195 -0.45 9.58 3.82
N TYR A 196 0.39 9.19 4.76
CA TYR A 196 0.43 7.84 5.36
C TYR A 196 -0.25 7.78 6.73
N SER A 197 -0.73 8.89 7.23
CA SER A 197 -1.52 8.92 8.47
C SER A 197 -2.88 8.25 8.25
N PRO A 198 -3.50 7.67 9.29
CA PRO A 198 -4.91 7.30 9.22
C PRO A 198 -5.73 8.49 8.69
N THR A 199 -6.52 8.25 7.65
CA THR A 199 -7.22 9.28 6.87
C THR A 199 -8.68 8.91 6.73
N THR A 200 -9.59 9.87 6.89
CA THR A 200 -11.00 9.67 6.54
C THR A 200 -11.23 10.19 5.12
N PHE A 201 -11.67 9.31 4.24
CA PHE A 201 -12.23 9.69 2.95
C PHE A 201 -13.73 9.90 3.10
N THR A 202 -14.25 11.00 2.58
CA THR A 202 -15.68 11.30 2.57
C THR A 202 -16.08 11.77 1.18
N ASP A 203 -17.10 11.14 0.60
CA ASP A 203 -17.76 11.63 -0.61
C ASP A 203 -19.25 11.78 -0.35
N ASN A 204 -19.79 12.96 -0.65
CA ASN A 204 -21.20 13.30 -0.58
C ASN A 204 -21.53 14.36 -1.65
N PRO A 205 -22.81 14.77 -1.81
CA PRO A 205 -23.20 15.77 -2.82
C PRO A 205 -22.53 17.14 -2.70
N MET A 206 -21.92 17.46 -1.56
CA MET A 206 -21.31 18.76 -1.28
C MET A 206 -19.79 18.78 -1.51
N GLU A 207 -19.14 17.62 -1.44
CA GLU A 207 -17.68 17.52 -1.57
C GLU A 207 -17.19 16.07 -1.57
N THR A 208 -15.97 15.89 -2.10
CA THR A 208 -15.15 14.68 -1.93
C THR A 208 -13.88 15.11 -1.21
N ALA A 209 -13.55 14.51 -0.05
CA ALA A 209 -12.46 14.99 0.79
C ALA A 209 -11.61 13.87 1.40
N PHE A 210 -10.33 14.18 1.62
CA PHE A 210 -9.39 13.43 2.45
C PHE A 210 -9.07 14.24 3.71
N ASP A 211 -9.28 13.63 4.87
CA ASP A 211 -9.03 14.21 6.20
C ASP A 211 -8.01 13.35 6.93
N SER A 212 -6.74 13.73 6.96
CA SER A 212 -5.65 13.00 7.61
C SER A 212 -5.42 13.45 9.04
N GLN A 213 -5.18 12.49 9.94
CA GLN A 213 -4.95 12.76 11.37
C GLN A 213 -3.62 13.45 11.67
N ALA A 214 -2.63 13.35 10.77
CA ALA A 214 -1.35 14.03 10.95
C ALA A 214 -0.67 14.28 9.61
N GLY A 215 -0.01 15.45 9.47
CA GLY A 215 0.77 15.82 8.30
C GLY A 215 1.32 17.23 8.41
N ASP A 216 2.34 17.54 7.60
CA ASP A 216 2.97 18.86 7.54
C ASP A 216 2.51 19.64 6.30
N CYS A 217 1.88 18.96 5.36
CA CYS A 217 1.39 19.53 4.10
C CYS A 217 0.21 18.71 3.56
N ALA A 218 -0.59 19.33 2.73
CA ALA A 218 -1.47 18.66 1.78
C ALA A 218 -0.64 18.36 0.54
N ASP A 219 -0.51 17.08 0.19
CA ASP A 219 0.33 16.59 -0.89
C ASP A 219 -0.43 15.57 -1.71
N TYR A 220 -0.72 15.90 -2.96
CA TYR A 220 -1.42 14.98 -3.84
C TYR A 220 -0.96 15.10 -5.30
N TYR A 221 -1.16 14.00 -6.03
CA TYR A 221 -0.87 13.90 -7.46
C TYR A 221 -2.16 13.79 -8.24
N PHE A 222 -2.32 14.70 -9.19
CA PHE A 222 -3.34 14.61 -10.24
C PHE A 222 -2.72 13.96 -11.47
N MET A 223 -3.37 12.95 -12.01
CA MET A 223 -2.90 12.21 -13.18
C MET A 223 -4.01 12.15 -14.23
N TYR A 224 -3.71 12.51 -15.47
CA TYR A 224 -4.66 12.46 -16.58
C TYR A 224 -4.18 11.45 -17.64
N GLY A 225 -4.95 10.39 -17.82
CA GLY A 225 -4.63 9.30 -18.76
C GLY A 225 -5.61 9.17 -19.92
N GLU A 226 -6.58 10.10 -20.04
CA GLU A 226 -7.69 10.07 -21.00
C GLU A 226 -8.69 8.92 -20.80
N ASN A 227 -8.22 7.77 -20.34
CA ASN A 227 -9.01 6.58 -20.03
C ASN A 227 -8.38 5.81 -18.87
N ALA A 228 -9.03 4.73 -18.44
CA ALA A 228 -8.60 3.94 -17.27
C ALA A 228 -7.19 3.37 -17.43
N ASP A 229 -6.83 2.85 -18.61
CA ASP A 229 -5.51 2.26 -18.87
C ASP A 229 -4.40 3.32 -18.81
N GLY A 230 -4.67 4.50 -19.39
CA GLY A 230 -3.75 5.64 -19.35
C GLY A 230 -3.53 6.15 -17.92
N VAL A 231 -4.58 6.19 -17.09
CA VAL A 231 -4.46 6.57 -15.66
C VAL A 231 -3.64 5.58 -14.89
N VAL A 232 -3.87 4.27 -15.05
CA VAL A 232 -3.06 3.21 -14.41
C VAL A 232 -1.61 3.27 -14.87
N ARG A 233 -1.35 3.58 -16.16
CA ARG A 233 0.00 3.82 -16.67
C ARG A 233 0.68 4.99 -15.95
N CYS A 234 -0.01 6.12 -15.77
CA CYS A 234 0.52 7.27 -15.03
C CYS A 234 0.83 6.90 -13.57
N MET A 235 -0.05 6.16 -12.90
CA MET A 235 0.17 5.70 -11.52
C MET A 235 1.41 4.79 -11.42
N ARG A 236 1.61 3.89 -12.38
CA ARG A 236 2.78 3.01 -12.44
C ARG A 236 4.06 3.76 -12.80
N ASP A 237 3.99 4.77 -13.65
CA ASP A 237 5.11 5.66 -13.96
C ASP A 237 5.54 6.46 -12.71
N LEU A 238 4.57 6.96 -11.96
CA LEU A 238 4.81 7.70 -10.72
C LEU A 238 5.39 6.83 -9.60
N THR A 239 4.84 5.63 -9.39
CA THR A 239 5.10 4.80 -8.20
C THR A 239 5.93 3.54 -8.46
N GLY A 240 6.30 3.29 -9.70
CA GLY A 240 7.13 2.16 -10.11
C GLY A 240 6.38 1.06 -10.87
N GLN A 241 7.11 0.40 -11.75
CA GLN A 241 6.58 -0.66 -12.61
C GLN A 241 6.38 -1.96 -11.82
N VAL A 242 5.39 -2.73 -12.24
CA VAL A 242 5.10 -4.07 -11.69
C VAL A 242 6.23 -5.03 -12.05
N GLN A 243 6.72 -5.79 -11.08
CA GLN A 243 7.67 -6.87 -11.33
C GLN A 243 6.93 -8.10 -11.84
N MET A 244 7.48 -8.75 -12.88
CA MET A 244 6.98 -10.04 -13.34
C MET A 244 7.37 -11.13 -12.34
N ASN A 245 6.39 -11.79 -11.75
CA ASN A 245 6.62 -12.92 -10.85
C ASN A 245 7.17 -14.16 -11.61
N ALA A 246 7.73 -15.12 -10.90
CA ALA A 246 8.13 -16.40 -11.47
C ALA A 246 6.90 -17.20 -11.93
N LEU A 247 7.02 -18.00 -12.99
CA LEU A 247 5.89 -18.72 -13.60
C LEU A 247 5.14 -19.60 -12.58
N TRP A 248 5.85 -20.32 -11.74
CA TRP A 248 5.29 -21.21 -10.72
C TRP A 248 4.39 -20.49 -9.71
N THR A 249 4.54 -19.17 -9.52
CA THR A 249 3.70 -18.40 -8.58
C THR A 249 2.27 -18.24 -9.09
N TYR A 250 2.07 -18.36 -10.39
CA TYR A 250 0.74 -18.29 -11.01
C TYR A 250 0.00 -19.63 -11.01
N GLY A 251 0.61 -20.73 -10.59
CA GLY A 251 -0.02 -22.03 -10.47
C GLY A 251 -0.91 -22.16 -9.22
N PHE A 252 -1.27 -23.40 -8.87
CA PHE A 252 -2.06 -23.67 -7.68
C PHE A 252 -1.20 -23.83 -6.43
N TRP A 253 -1.65 -23.23 -5.33
CA TRP A 253 -1.02 -23.27 -4.03
C TRP A 253 -1.93 -23.92 -2.99
N GLN A 254 -1.38 -24.92 -2.28
CA GLN A 254 -2.05 -25.50 -1.12
C GLN A 254 -1.46 -24.95 0.16
N SER A 255 -2.34 -24.53 1.04
CA SER A 255 -2.03 -23.99 2.37
C SER A 255 -3.13 -24.39 3.36
N ARG A 256 -2.77 -24.41 4.62
CA ARG A 256 -3.69 -24.60 5.76
C ARG A 256 -3.14 -23.88 6.99
N GLU A 257 -3.96 -23.36 7.84
CA GLU A 257 -3.60 -23.06 9.21
C GLU A 257 -3.83 -24.34 10.03
N ARG A 258 -2.83 -25.15 10.28
CA ARG A 258 -1.45 -25.22 9.76
C ARG A 258 -1.05 -26.68 9.58
N TYR A 259 -0.01 -26.94 8.82
CA TYR A 259 0.65 -28.24 8.85
C TYR A 259 1.50 -28.34 10.11
N GLN A 260 1.30 -29.39 10.92
CA GLN A 260 1.87 -29.50 12.25
C GLN A 260 3.25 -30.17 12.27
N SER A 261 3.61 -30.85 11.17
CA SER A 261 4.89 -31.55 11.05
C SER A 261 5.44 -31.51 9.63
N GLN A 262 6.73 -31.75 9.52
CA GLN A 262 7.43 -31.94 8.26
C GLN A 262 6.80 -33.10 7.43
N GLU A 263 6.44 -34.21 8.10
CA GLU A 263 5.83 -35.38 7.47
C GLU A 263 4.46 -35.03 6.87
N GLU A 264 3.58 -34.38 7.64
CA GLU A 264 2.26 -33.93 7.18
C GLU A 264 2.36 -33.05 5.94
N LEU A 265 3.28 -32.07 5.93
CA LEU A 265 3.49 -31.17 4.79
C LEU A 265 3.94 -31.95 3.55
N LEU A 266 4.90 -32.86 3.68
CA LEU A 266 5.41 -33.66 2.57
C LEU A 266 4.34 -34.62 2.02
N ASP A 267 3.51 -35.20 2.88
CA ASP A 267 2.44 -36.10 2.49
C ASP A 267 1.35 -35.42 1.67
N VAL A 268 1.06 -34.14 1.95
CA VAL A 268 0.15 -33.34 1.10
C VAL A 268 0.71 -33.25 -0.32
N VAL A 269 1.98 -32.88 -0.50
CA VAL A 269 2.59 -32.77 -1.84
C VAL A 269 2.59 -34.11 -2.56
N LYS A 270 3.00 -35.20 -1.89
CA LYS A 270 2.97 -36.58 -2.44
C LYS A 270 1.55 -36.93 -2.90
N LYS A 271 0.55 -36.66 -2.08
CA LYS A 271 -0.84 -36.99 -2.40
C LYS A 271 -1.36 -36.28 -3.65
N TYR A 272 -1.03 -35.01 -3.83
CA TYR A 272 -1.34 -34.29 -5.07
C TYR A 272 -0.65 -34.93 -6.29
N ARG A 273 0.60 -35.37 -6.17
CA ARG A 273 1.34 -36.06 -7.24
C ARG A 273 0.74 -37.42 -7.57
N GLU A 274 0.40 -38.24 -6.56
CA GLU A 274 -0.27 -39.54 -6.73
C GLU A 274 -1.61 -39.42 -7.47
N LEU A 275 -2.36 -38.35 -7.18
CA LEU A 275 -3.67 -38.11 -7.81
C LEU A 275 -3.54 -37.49 -9.22
N GLY A 276 -2.36 -37.05 -9.61
CA GLY A 276 -2.14 -36.30 -10.86
C GLY A 276 -2.76 -34.93 -10.89
N VAL A 277 -3.06 -34.32 -9.71
CA VAL A 277 -3.64 -32.99 -9.61
C VAL A 277 -2.52 -31.94 -9.57
N PRO A 278 -2.59 -30.86 -10.38
CA PRO A 278 -1.58 -29.81 -10.37
C PRO A 278 -1.40 -29.15 -9.01
N LEU A 279 -0.13 -28.92 -8.64
CA LEU A 279 0.29 -28.20 -7.44
C LEU A 279 1.67 -27.58 -7.71
N ASP A 280 1.80 -26.26 -7.65
CA ASP A 280 3.09 -25.58 -7.82
C ASP A 280 3.72 -25.17 -6.50
N GLY A 281 2.91 -24.89 -5.48
CA GLY A 281 3.43 -24.47 -4.21
C GLY A 281 2.68 -25.00 -3.01
N ILE A 282 3.43 -25.15 -1.91
CA ILE A 282 2.90 -25.45 -0.58
C ILE A 282 3.39 -24.38 0.39
N ILE A 283 2.55 -24.05 1.37
CA ILE A 283 2.85 -23.00 2.35
C ILE A 283 2.93 -23.61 3.73
N GLN A 284 4.05 -23.37 4.43
CA GLN A 284 4.17 -23.63 5.86
C GLN A 284 3.73 -22.39 6.63
N ASP A 285 2.65 -22.52 7.37
CA ASP A 285 2.15 -21.50 8.28
C ASP A 285 2.87 -21.56 9.63
N TRP A 286 2.44 -20.78 10.59
CA TRP A 286 3.06 -20.55 11.89
C TRP A 286 3.33 -21.82 12.73
N GLN A 287 4.02 -21.67 13.89
CA GLN A 287 4.45 -22.74 14.80
C GLN A 287 5.51 -23.74 14.27
N TYR A 288 6.11 -23.53 13.12
CA TYR A 288 7.31 -24.29 12.75
C TYR A 288 8.53 -23.87 13.61
N TRP A 289 8.47 -22.71 14.24
CA TRP A 289 9.48 -22.20 15.17
C TRP A 289 9.33 -22.72 16.60
N GLY A 290 8.15 -23.21 17.00
CA GLY A 290 7.79 -23.67 18.34
C GLY A 290 6.30 -23.48 18.62
N THR A 291 5.81 -24.05 19.72
CA THR A 291 4.39 -23.98 20.09
C THR A 291 4.10 -22.97 21.21
N ASP A 292 5.11 -22.50 21.95
CA ASP A 292 4.96 -21.44 22.95
C ASP A 292 4.81 -20.08 22.25
N GLN A 293 3.83 -19.29 22.65
CA GLN A 293 3.63 -17.93 22.13
C GLN A 293 4.82 -16.99 22.39
N LYS A 294 5.63 -17.29 23.39
CA LYS A 294 6.87 -16.54 23.66
C LYS A 294 7.97 -16.81 22.64
N ASP A 295 7.87 -17.91 21.89
CA ASP A 295 8.77 -18.25 20.79
C ASP A 295 8.24 -17.76 19.43
N TRP A 296 7.20 -16.93 19.44
CA TRP A 296 6.51 -16.43 18.25
C TRP A 296 7.48 -15.84 17.23
N ASN A 297 7.40 -16.37 16.00
CA ASN A 297 8.19 -15.90 14.86
C ASN A 297 9.71 -15.82 15.15
N ALA A 298 10.28 -16.89 15.68
CA ALA A 298 11.73 -16.98 15.89
C ALA A 298 12.54 -16.89 14.59
N VAL A 299 11.86 -16.96 13.44
CA VAL A 299 12.45 -16.97 12.09
C VAL A 299 13.47 -18.11 11.92
N GLU A 300 13.14 -19.26 12.52
CA GLU A 300 13.92 -20.50 12.44
C GLU A 300 13.02 -21.70 12.72
N PHE A 301 13.41 -22.88 12.23
CA PHE A 301 12.71 -24.14 12.54
C PHE A 301 13.16 -24.65 13.93
N GLY A 302 12.44 -24.26 14.96
CA GLY A 302 12.69 -24.67 16.35
C GLY A 302 11.76 -25.79 16.85
N ASN A 303 10.67 -26.07 16.13
CA ASN A 303 9.73 -27.12 16.52
C ASN A 303 10.32 -28.50 16.18
N PRO A 304 10.41 -29.43 17.15
CA PRO A 304 10.96 -30.79 16.95
C PRO A 304 10.23 -31.63 15.88
N LEU A 305 8.99 -31.29 15.55
CA LEU A 305 8.22 -31.95 14.48
C LEU A 305 8.69 -31.56 13.07
N PHE A 306 9.64 -30.63 12.96
CA PHE A 306 10.36 -30.27 11.72
C PHE A 306 11.86 -30.56 11.89
N PRO A 307 12.26 -31.84 12.02
CA PRO A 307 13.62 -32.21 12.42
C PRO A 307 14.69 -31.89 11.39
N ASN A 308 14.33 -31.83 10.11
CA ASN A 308 15.27 -31.53 9.03
C ASN A 308 14.64 -30.63 7.95
N PRO A 309 14.50 -29.31 8.23
CA PRO A 309 13.83 -28.38 7.33
C PRO A 309 14.52 -28.24 5.97
N GLN A 310 15.84 -28.32 5.90
CA GLN A 310 16.55 -28.28 4.62
C GLN A 310 16.17 -29.49 3.75
N LYS A 311 16.20 -30.70 4.31
CA LYS A 311 15.78 -31.91 3.62
C LYS A 311 14.31 -31.87 3.18
N MET A 312 13.44 -31.27 4.02
CA MET A 312 12.03 -31.07 3.67
C MET A 312 11.88 -30.19 2.43
N MET A 313 12.58 -29.06 2.36
CA MET A 313 12.55 -28.18 1.18
C MET A 313 13.11 -28.87 -0.07
N GLU A 314 14.24 -29.59 0.06
CA GLU A 314 14.81 -30.39 -1.03
C GLU A 314 13.82 -31.45 -1.54
N ASP A 315 13.07 -32.12 -0.65
CA ASP A 315 12.09 -33.11 -1.03
C ASP A 315 10.85 -32.50 -1.69
N VAL A 316 10.41 -31.32 -1.26
CA VAL A 316 9.38 -30.55 -1.97
C VAL A 316 9.86 -30.22 -3.40
N HIS A 317 11.10 -29.72 -3.54
CA HIS A 317 11.69 -29.42 -4.86
C HIS A 317 11.81 -30.65 -5.76
N LYS A 318 12.22 -31.82 -5.22
CA LYS A 318 12.28 -33.09 -5.98
C LYS A 318 10.90 -33.53 -6.48
N MET A 319 9.84 -33.13 -5.78
CA MET A 319 8.47 -33.36 -6.24
C MET A 319 7.95 -32.26 -7.19
N ASN A 320 8.85 -31.42 -7.73
CA ASN A 320 8.54 -30.32 -8.64
C ASN A 320 7.49 -29.35 -8.05
N ALA A 321 7.66 -28.97 -6.79
CA ALA A 321 6.88 -27.97 -6.10
C ALA A 321 7.78 -26.96 -5.40
N HIS A 322 7.23 -25.80 -5.04
CA HIS A 322 7.91 -24.74 -4.31
C HIS A 322 7.34 -24.59 -2.90
N ILE A 323 8.12 -24.01 -2.00
CA ILE A 323 7.71 -23.82 -0.61
C ILE A 323 7.99 -22.39 -0.15
N ILE A 324 7.00 -21.77 0.50
CA ILE A 324 7.17 -20.53 1.25
C ILE A 324 6.72 -20.73 2.69
N ALA A 325 7.25 -19.91 3.59
CA ALA A 325 6.86 -19.94 5.01
C ALA A 325 6.31 -18.59 5.48
N SER A 326 5.39 -18.67 6.44
CA SER A 326 4.87 -17.50 7.16
C SER A 326 5.97 -16.88 8.03
N VAL A 327 6.15 -15.57 7.92
CA VAL A 327 6.98 -14.74 8.80
C VAL A 327 6.20 -13.48 9.15
N TRP A 328 6.42 -12.96 10.36
CA TRP A 328 5.65 -11.86 10.92
C TRP A 328 6.55 -10.66 11.21
N PRO A 329 6.00 -9.43 11.33
CA PRO A 329 6.76 -8.28 11.80
C PRO A 329 6.89 -8.22 13.32
N SER A 330 6.29 -9.16 14.06
CA SER A 330 6.29 -9.25 15.52
C SER A 330 7.04 -10.48 16.00
N PHE A 331 7.74 -10.35 17.12
CA PHE A 331 8.61 -11.39 17.68
C PHE A 331 8.30 -11.63 19.15
N GLY A 332 8.18 -12.89 19.55
CA GLY A 332 7.97 -13.29 20.94
C GLY A 332 9.23 -13.09 21.78
N ASN A 333 9.03 -12.79 23.06
CA ASN A 333 10.08 -12.31 23.95
C ASN A 333 11.15 -13.35 24.35
N ASN A 334 10.97 -14.64 24.04
CA ASN A 334 12.00 -15.66 24.21
C ASN A 334 12.98 -15.72 23.01
N THR A 335 12.58 -15.22 21.84
CA THR A 335 13.34 -15.38 20.60
C THR A 335 14.65 -14.59 20.61
N ASN A 336 15.65 -15.09 19.90
CA ASN A 336 16.93 -14.40 19.78
C ASN A 336 16.78 -13.06 19.04
N ILE A 337 15.96 -13.02 17.98
CA ILE A 337 15.69 -11.80 17.22
C ILE A 337 15.02 -10.73 18.09
N TYR A 338 14.06 -11.09 18.95
CA TYR A 338 13.48 -10.15 19.92
C TYR A 338 14.54 -9.55 20.84
N LYS A 339 15.38 -10.42 21.44
CA LYS A 339 16.43 -9.99 22.38
C LYS A 339 17.41 -9.02 21.71
N GLU A 340 17.80 -9.30 20.49
CA GLU A 340 18.70 -8.43 19.73
C GLU A 340 18.04 -7.08 19.41
N LEU A 341 16.83 -7.07 18.83
CA LEU A 341 16.10 -5.84 18.53
C LEU A 341 15.81 -5.01 19.81
N ASN A 342 15.42 -5.67 20.90
CA ASN A 342 15.11 -5.01 22.18
C ASN A 342 16.37 -4.36 22.79
N SER A 343 17.52 -5.02 22.73
CA SER A 343 18.79 -4.47 23.26
C SER A 343 19.23 -3.18 22.56
N LYS A 344 18.73 -2.94 21.34
CA LYS A 344 19.02 -1.77 20.49
C LYS A 344 17.85 -0.77 20.45
N ASN A 345 16.77 -0.98 21.22
CA ASN A 345 15.56 -0.15 21.21
C ASN A 345 14.91 -0.04 19.83
N LEU A 346 14.82 -1.14 19.10
CA LEU A 346 14.29 -1.24 17.74
C LEU A 346 12.88 -1.85 17.67
N LEU A 347 12.20 -2.00 18.82
CA LEU A 347 10.84 -2.51 18.94
C LEU A 347 9.85 -1.38 19.25
N LEU A 348 8.66 -1.46 18.66
CA LEU A 348 7.56 -0.53 18.89
C LEU A 348 6.76 -0.93 20.14
N ASP A 349 6.21 0.04 20.87
CA ASP A 349 5.50 -0.16 22.13
C ASP A 349 3.98 -0.06 21.94
N PHE A 350 3.38 -1.13 21.44
CA PHE A 350 1.92 -1.33 21.40
C PHE A 350 1.59 -2.83 21.49
N LYS A 351 0.33 -3.14 21.83
CA LYS A 351 -0.17 -4.52 21.88
C LYS A 351 -0.40 -5.06 20.48
N THR A 352 0.12 -6.26 20.24
CA THR A 352 -0.04 -7.01 18.99
C THR A 352 -0.34 -8.49 19.29
N PHE A 353 -0.48 -9.31 18.28
CA PHE A 353 -0.60 -10.76 18.45
C PHE A 353 0.75 -11.46 18.25
N PRO A 354 1.05 -12.45 19.13
CA PRO A 354 0.46 -12.70 20.43
C PRO A 354 0.88 -11.64 21.46
N GLU A 355 0.24 -11.62 22.64
CA GLU A 355 0.50 -10.60 23.67
C GLU A 355 1.97 -10.55 24.13
N SER A 356 2.69 -11.68 24.03
CA SER A 356 4.13 -11.78 24.35
C SER A 356 5.05 -11.16 23.32
N ALA A 357 4.53 -10.76 22.15
CA ALA A 357 5.32 -10.26 21.05
C ALA A 357 5.36 -8.73 20.99
N LYS A 358 6.39 -8.20 20.31
CA LYS A 358 6.49 -6.80 19.90
C LYS A 358 6.86 -6.70 18.42
N VAL A 359 6.35 -5.67 17.78
CA VAL A 359 6.62 -5.33 16.37
C VAL A 359 7.93 -4.57 16.27
N TYR A 360 8.75 -4.86 15.26
CA TYR A 360 9.96 -4.09 15.00
C TYR A 360 9.67 -2.75 14.31
N ASP A 361 10.56 -1.76 14.52
CA ASP A 361 10.49 -0.50 13.75
C ASP A 361 11.00 -0.73 12.33
N THR A 362 10.07 -1.02 11.41
CA THR A 362 10.39 -1.25 9.99
C THR A 362 11.03 -0.03 9.31
N PHE A 363 10.83 1.17 9.85
CA PHE A 363 11.43 2.38 9.29
C PHE A 363 12.92 2.49 9.61
N ASN A 364 13.41 1.77 10.63
CA ASN A 364 14.82 1.75 11.01
C ASN A 364 15.64 0.78 10.13
N PRO A 365 16.67 1.26 9.40
CA PRO A 365 17.49 0.40 8.55
C PRO A 365 18.17 -0.75 9.31
N GLU A 366 18.63 -0.51 10.54
CA GLU A 366 19.29 -1.55 11.35
C GLU A 366 18.30 -2.66 11.73
N ALA A 367 17.07 -2.30 12.09
CA ALA A 367 16.03 -3.29 12.40
C ALA A 367 15.69 -4.16 11.18
N ARG A 368 15.64 -3.56 9.97
CA ARG A 368 15.44 -4.30 8.72
C ARG A 368 16.59 -5.25 8.40
N ASN A 369 17.84 -4.80 8.62
CA ASN A 369 19.03 -5.65 8.43
C ASN A 369 18.98 -6.87 9.35
N ILE A 370 18.71 -6.67 10.65
CA ILE A 370 18.59 -7.77 11.61
C ILE A 370 17.50 -8.74 11.16
N TYR A 371 16.31 -8.26 10.82
CA TYR A 371 15.22 -9.12 10.37
C TYR A 371 15.61 -9.96 9.15
N TRP A 372 16.23 -9.33 8.15
CA TRP A 372 16.69 -10.04 6.97
C TRP A 372 17.81 -11.05 7.27
N ASP A 373 18.74 -10.74 8.16
CA ASP A 373 19.83 -11.66 8.52
C ASP A 373 19.30 -12.98 9.09
N TYR A 374 18.26 -12.90 9.94
CA TYR A 374 17.58 -14.10 10.44
C TYR A 374 16.84 -14.84 9.32
N MET A 375 16.10 -14.16 8.47
CA MET A 375 15.41 -14.76 7.32
C MET A 375 16.38 -15.42 6.36
N ASN A 376 17.47 -14.75 6.02
CA ASN A 376 18.48 -15.26 5.11
C ASN A 376 19.17 -16.50 5.67
N LYS A 377 19.73 -16.41 6.85
CA LYS A 377 20.50 -17.49 7.49
C LYS A 377 19.65 -18.74 7.75
N ASN A 378 18.46 -18.57 8.26
CA ASN A 378 17.67 -19.66 8.82
C ASN A 378 16.67 -20.27 7.84
N LEU A 379 16.26 -19.53 6.80
CA LEU A 379 15.24 -19.92 5.85
C LEU A 379 15.75 -19.90 4.40
N PHE A 380 16.18 -18.73 3.88
CA PHE A 380 16.56 -18.57 2.48
C PHE A 380 17.75 -19.44 2.09
N ALA A 381 18.82 -19.42 2.88
CA ALA A 381 20.03 -20.23 2.66
C ALA A 381 19.77 -21.75 2.74
N LYS A 382 18.65 -22.18 3.34
CA LYS A 382 18.23 -23.58 3.42
C LYS A 382 17.33 -24.02 2.27
N GLY A 383 16.94 -23.10 1.37
CA GLY A 383 16.16 -23.42 0.17
C GLY A 383 14.74 -22.87 0.12
N MET A 384 14.36 -21.94 1.02
CA MET A 384 13.04 -21.29 0.95
C MET A 384 12.90 -20.49 -0.35
N ASP A 385 11.79 -20.65 -1.09
CA ASP A 385 11.59 -20.06 -2.41
C ASP A 385 11.01 -18.64 -2.38
N GLY A 386 10.35 -18.27 -1.31
CA GLY A 386 9.70 -16.98 -1.14
C GLY A 386 9.11 -16.80 0.26
N TRP A 387 8.32 -15.77 0.44
CA TRP A 387 7.89 -15.31 1.75
C TRP A 387 6.38 -15.14 1.84
N TRP A 388 5.81 -15.51 2.98
CA TRP A 388 4.50 -15.07 3.38
C TRP A 388 4.67 -14.07 4.55
N LEU A 389 4.67 -12.77 4.22
CA LEU A 389 4.74 -11.69 5.20
C LEU A 389 3.33 -11.45 5.75
N ASP A 390 3.00 -12.15 6.83
CA ASP A 390 1.71 -12.00 7.50
C ASP A 390 1.70 -10.80 8.45
N ALA A 391 0.53 -10.30 8.80
CA ALA A 391 0.28 -9.20 9.74
C ALA A 391 1.11 -7.93 9.46
N THR A 392 1.31 -7.60 8.20
CA THR A 392 2.13 -6.44 7.78
C THR A 392 1.42 -5.09 7.85
N GLU A 393 0.26 -4.97 8.45
CA GLU A 393 -0.43 -3.69 8.74
C GLU A 393 0.36 -2.76 9.68
N PRO A 394 1.00 -3.18 10.80
CA PRO A 394 0.92 -4.43 11.58
C PRO A 394 -0.36 -4.53 12.43
N GLU A 395 -0.65 -5.74 12.96
CA GLU A 395 -1.76 -5.90 13.90
C GLU A 395 -1.58 -4.98 15.12
N PHE A 396 -2.58 -4.15 15.34
CA PHE A 396 -2.54 -3.09 16.34
C PHE A 396 -3.78 -3.21 17.24
N PHE A 397 -3.60 -3.72 18.46
CA PHE A 397 -4.67 -3.99 19.42
C PHE A 397 -4.66 -3.03 20.62
N ASP A 398 -4.10 -1.86 20.45
CA ASP A 398 -4.01 -0.84 21.47
C ASP A 398 -4.87 0.39 21.14
N ASN A 399 -4.95 1.34 22.05
CA ASN A 399 -5.59 2.62 21.79
C ASN A 399 -4.70 3.51 20.90
N ASP A 400 -5.30 4.49 20.27
CA ASP A 400 -4.65 5.38 19.31
C ASP A 400 -3.55 6.29 19.91
N ASP A 401 -3.46 6.38 21.25
CA ASP A 401 -2.36 7.11 21.91
C ASP A 401 -1.01 6.44 21.65
N LYS A 402 -1.00 5.12 21.41
CA LYS A 402 0.21 4.38 21.05
C LYS A 402 0.74 4.72 19.66
N LEU A 403 -0.08 5.31 18.78
CA LEU A 403 0.38 5.87 17.52
C LEU A 403 1.23 7.15 17.71
N ASN A 404 1.20 7.75 18.90
CA ASN A 404 1.96 8.95 19.21
C ASN A 404 3.41 8.66 19.64
N GLN A 405 3.89 7.43 19.47
CA GLN A 405 5.28 7.09 19.70
C GLN A 405 6.18 7.52 18.54
N LYS A 406 7.48 7.63 18.84
CA LYS A 406 8.51 7.94 17.86
C LYS A 406 8.99 6.66 17.18
N THR A 407 9.13 6.71 15.86
CA THR A 407 9.83 5.73 15.02
C THR A 407 11.08 6.36 14.42
N TYR A 408 11.87 5.60 13.69
CA TYR A 408 13.00 6.13 12.92
C TYR A 408 12.56 7.19 11.88
N ALA A 409 11.36 7.05 11.32
CA ALA A 409 10.77 8.00 10.38
C ALA A 409 10.01 9.17 11.03
N GLY A 410 10.08 9.32 12.35
CA GLY A 410 9.36 10.35 13.11
C GLY A 410 8.14 9.81 13.84
N LEU A 411 7.08 10.62 13.94
CA LEU A 411 5.84 10.24 14.63
C LEU A 411 5.17 9.05 13.92
N TYR A 412 4.91 7.95 14.63
CA TYR A 412 4.30 6.74 14.04
C TYR A 412 2.94 7.04 13.39
N ARG A 413 2.12 7.91 14.00
CA ARG A 413 0.84 8.36 13.42
C ARG A 413 0.99 8.94 12.02
N LYS A 414 2.09 9.64 11.71
CA LYS A 414 2.35 10.21 10.37
C LYS A 414 2.67 9.16 9.31
N VAL A 415 3.18 7.98 9.72
CA VAL A 415 3.72 6.97 8.80
C VAL A 415 3.03 5.60 8.90
N PHE A 416 1.97 5.49 9.69
CA PHE A 416 1.31 4.23 10.04
C PHE A 416 0.99 3.37 8.81
N ASN A 417 0.28 3.89 7.82
CA ASN A 417 -0.12 3.16 6.63
C ASN A 417 1.05 2.85 5.66
N ALA A 418 2.24 3.43 5.88
CA ALA A 418 3.43 3.11 5.08
C ALA A 418 4.18 1.87 5.58
N PHE A 419 3.81 1.31 6.73
CA PHE A 419 4.48 0.14 7.29
C PHE A 419 4.62 -1.01 6.26
N PRO A 420 3.55 -1.45 5.56
CA PRO A 420 3.64 -2.58 4.64
C PRO A 420 4.59 -2.33 3.47
N ILE A 421 4.54 -1.17 2.81
CA ILE A 421 5.42 -0.91 1.67
C ILE A 421 6.90 -0.85 2.07
N VAL A 422 7.22 -0.38 3.28
CA VAL A 422 8.59 -0.33 3.79
C VAL A 422 9.07 -1.71 4.21
N SER A 423 8.23 -2.49 4.90
CA SER A 423 8.55 -3.86 5.32
C SER A 423 8.76 -4.80 4.11
N VAL A 424 7.80 -4.81 3.18
CA VAL A 424 7.87 -5.61 1.94
C VAL A 424 9.04 -5.19 1.06
N GLY A 425 9.23 -3.87 0.88
CA GLY A 425 10.34 -3.34 0.10
C GLY A 425 11.69 -3.74 0.67
N SER A 426 11.82 -3.74 2.00
CA SER A 426 13.05 -4.18 2.67
C SER A 426 13.39 -5.64 2.37
N VAL A 427 12.42 -6.54 2.49
CA VAL A 427 12.66 -7.98 2.19
C VAL A 427 13.04 -8.18 0.73
N TYR A 428 12.35 -7.48 -0.18
CA TYR A 428 12.68 -7.50 -1.61
C TYR A 428 14.12 -7.06 -1.88
N ASP A 429 14.49 -5.87 -1.40
CA ASP A 429 15.80 -5.26 -1.67
C ASP A 429 16.95 -6.10 -1.09
N HIS A 430 16.79 -6.63 0.12
CA HIS A 430 17.79 -7.48 0.76
C HIS A 430 17.96 -8.80 0.03
N GLN A 431 16.88 -9.47 -0.39
CA GLN A 431 16.98 -10.70 -1.16
C GLN A 431 17.66 -10.45 -2.51
N ARG A 432 17.31 -9.35 -3.19
CA ARG A 432 17.96 -8.96 -4.46
C ARG A 432 19.45 -8.67 -4.30
N ALA A 433 19.85 -8.10 -3.15
CA ALA A 433 21.27 -7.86 -2.83
C ALA A 433 22.05 -9.17 -2.60
N VAL A 434 21.39 -10.21 -2.05
CA VAL A 434 22.02 -11.54 -1.85
C VAL A 434 22.08 -12.35 -3.14
N SER A 435 21.00 -12.32 -3.94
CA SER A 435 20.93 -13.08 -5.20
C SER A 435 20.03 -12.39 -6.22
N SER A 436 20.53 -12.26 -7.44
CA SER A 436 19.76 -11.79 -8.60
C SER A 436 19.22 -12.92 -9.48
N ASP A 437 19.57 -14.18 -9.19
CA ASP A 437 19.28 -15.33 -10.06
C ASP A 437 17.82 -15.75 -10.03
N LYS A 438 17.14 -15.48 -8.90
CA LYS A 438 15.72 -15.81 -8.72
C LYS A 438 14.90 -14.53 -8.56
N ARG A 439 13.70 -14.51 -9.13
CA ARG A 439 12.71 -13.47 -8.86
C ARG A 439 12.22 -13.61 -7.43
N VAL A 440 12.09 -12.49 -6.73
CA VAL A 440 11.52 -12.45 -5.39
C VAL A 440 10.02 -12.65 -5.49
N PHE A 441 9.47 -13.50 -4.63
CA PHE A 441 8.03 -13.66 -4.46
C PHE A 441 7.64 -13.43 -3.01
N ILE A 442 6.70 -12.53 -2.79
CA ILE A 442 6.18 -12.18 -1.47
C ILE A 442 4.66 -12.26 -1.50
N LEU A 443 4.08 -13.04 -0.61
CA LEU A 443 2.66 -12.97 -0.25
C LEU A 443 2.54 -12.10 1.00
N THR A 444 1.67 -11.08 1.02
CA THR A 444 1.58 -10.15 2.15
C THR A 444 0.14 -9.75 2.45
N ARG A 445 -0.21 -9.58 3.75
CA ARG A 445 -1.59 -9.26 4.15
C ARG A 445 -1.97 -7.80 3.91
N SER A 446 -1.00 -6.91 3.85
CA SER A 446 -1.25 -5.49 3.67
C SER A 446 -0.44 -4.88 2.53
N ALA A 447 -0.80 -3.67 2.13
CA ALA A 447 -0.12 -2.93 1.07
C ALA A 447 -0.28 -1.42 1.24
N PHE A 448 0.53 -0.68 0.49
CA PHE A 448 0.33 0.73 0.21
C PHE A 448 0.71 1.06 -1.23
N ALA A 449 0.33 2.23 -1.74
CA ALA A 449 0.60 2.66 -3.11
C ALA A 449 2.09 2.54 -3.46
N GLY A 450 2.41 1.89 -4.58
CA GLY A 450 3.79 1.66 -5.02
C GLY A 450 4.35 0.28 -4.66
N GLN A 451 3.63 -0.55 -3.88
CA GLN A 451 4.12 -1.87 -3.48
C GLN A 451 4.27 -2.86 -4.65
N GLN A 452 3.60 -2.62 -5.78
CA GLN A 452 3.70 -3.45 -6.99
C GLN A 452 5.13 -3.60 -7.51
N ARG A 453 6.03 -2.68 -7.19
CA ARG A 453 7.44 -2.74 -7.62
C ARG A 453 8.30 -3.77 -6.89
N TYR A 454 7.76 -4.40 -5.85
CA TYR A 454 8.47 -5.33 -4.98
C TYR A 454 8.08 -6.81 -5.16
N GLY A 455 7.44 -7.19 -6.28
CA GLY A 455 7.06 -8.57 -6.55
C GLY A 455 6.12 -9.16 -5.50
N ALA A 456 5.26 -8.34 -4.92
CA ALA A 456 4.36 -8.72 -3.85
C ALA A 456 2.94 -8.96 -4.36
N ASN A 457 2.33 -10.06 -3.90
CA ASN A 457 0.92 -10.37 -4.03
C ASN A 457 0.24 -10.14 -2.68
N SER A 458 -0.83 -9.37 -2.64
CA SER A 458 -1.62 -9.15 -1.43
C SER A 458 -2.85 -10.06 -1.41
N TRP A 459 -3.30 -10.47 -0.21
CA TRP A 459 -4.55 -11.20 -0.09
C TRP A 459 -5.54 -10.48 0.83
N SER A 460 -6.80 -10.91 0.78
CA SER A 460 -7.91 -10.22 1.43
C SER A 460 -8.00 -10.42 2.96
N GLY A 461 -6.99 -11.03 3.59
CA GLY A 461 -6.94 -11.25 5.04
C GLY A 461 -7.89 -12.36 5.52
N ASP A 462 -8.18 -12.35 6.83
CA ASP A 462 -8.89 -13.43 7.53
C ASP A 462 -10.41 -13.30 7.38
N ILE A 463 -10.89 -13.47 6.17
CA ILE A 463 -12.31 -13.33 5.79
C ILE A 463 -13.14 -14.56 6.13
N ARG A 464 -14.45 -14.36 6.33
CA ARG A 464 -15.38 -15.45 6.67
C ARG A 464 -15.78 -16.26 5.44
N SER A 465 -16.04 -17.55 5.66
CA SER A 465 -16.56 -18.47 4.65
C SER A 465 -18.09 -18.28 4.49
N THR A 466 -18.49 -17.29 3.69
CA THR A 466 -19.91 -17.04 3.36
C THR A 466 -20.06 -16.57 1.92
N TRP A 467 -21.24 -16.80 1.34
CA TRP A 467 -21.59 -16.31 0.00
C TRP A 467 -21.55 -14.79 -0.12
N ASP A 468 -21.95 -14.08 0.94
CA ASP A 468 -21.91 -12.63 0.98
C ASP A 468 -20.47 -12.12 0.88
N VAL A 469 -19.54 -12.72 1.64
CA VAL A 469 -18.13 -12.38 1.60
C VAL A 469 -17.52 -12.70 0.24
N LEU A 470 -17.83 -13.88 -0.36
CA LEU A 470 -17.35 -14.20 -1.72
C LEU A 470 -17.77 -13.12 -2.74
N ARG A 471 -19.04 -12.67 -2.71
CA ARG A 471 -19.49 -11.58 -3.59
C ARG A 471 -18.72 -10.28 -3.36
N LYS A 472 -18.40 -9.95 -2.11
CA LYS A 472 -17.66 -8.74 -1.75
C LYS A 472 -16.20 -8.78 -2.19
N GLN A 473 -15.60 -9.97 -2.37
CA GLN A 473 -14.23 -10.09 -2.86
C GLN A 473 -14.07 -9.56 -4.29
N ILE A 474 -15.10 -9.63 -5.12
CA ILE A 474 -15.03 -9.16 -6.52
C ILE A 474 -14.74 -7.64 -6.57
N PRO A 475 -15.60 -6.76 -6.03
CA PRO A 475 -15.29 -5.32 -6.03
C PRO A 475 -14.07 -4.96 -5.17
N ALA A 476 -13.76 -5.71 -4.12
CA ALA A 476 -12.57 -5.49 -3.30
C ALA A 476 -11.28 -5.66 -4.12
N GLY A 477 -11.14 -6.78 -4.83
CA GLY A 477 -9.98 -7.04 -5.69
C GLY A 477 -9.88 -6.08 -6.87
N LEU A 478 -11.01 -5.70 -7.49
CA LEU A 478 -11.03 -4.75 -8.60
C LEU A 478 -10.61 -3.34 -8.16
N ASN A 479 -11.15 -2.83 -7.05
CA ASN A 479 -10.75 -1.53 -6.50
C ASN A 479 -9.29 -1.52 -6.05
N PHE A 480 -8.77 -2.61 -5.50
CA PHE A 480 -7.37 -2.74 -5.17
C PHE A 480 -6.48 -2.70 -6.42
N SER A 481 -6.83 -3.46 -7.46
CA SER A 481 -6.04 -3.56 -8.69
C SER A 481 -5.98 -2.24 -9.45
N ILE A 482 -7.07 -1.47 -9.47
CA ILE A 482 -7.13 -0.16 -10.16
C ILE A 482 -6.21 0.89 -9.50
N CYS A 483 -5.80 0.68 -8.24
CA CYS A 483 -4.79 1.51 -7.58
C CYS A 483 -3.36 1.27 -8.11
N GLY A 484 -3.19 0.47 -9.16
CA GLY A 484 -1.90 0.17 -9.79
C GLY A 484 -1.19 -1.06 -9.23
N ILE A 485 -1.84 -1.85 -8.35
CA ILE A 485 -1.29 -3.06 -7.71
C ILE A 485 -2.04 -4.30 -8.22
N PRO A 486 -1.58 -4.97 -9.29
CA PRO A 486 -2.37 -6.01 -9.96
C PRO A 486 -2.35 -7.37 -9.26
N TYR A 487 -1.39 -7.65 -8.39
CA TYR A 487 -1.25 -8.95 -7.74
C TYR A 487 -2.06 -9.02 -6.45
N TRP A 488 -3.17 -9.74 -6.56
CA TRP A 488 -4.13 -9.90 -5.47
C TRP A 488 -4.79 -11.26 -5.52
N ASN A 489 -5.16 -11.78 -4.36
CA ASN A 489 -5.99 -12.98 -4.24
C ASN A 489 -6.85 -12.93 -2.97
N THR A 490 -7.66 -13.96 -2.80
CA THR A 490 -8.45 -14.25 -1.61
C THR A 490 -8.16 -15.67 -1.16
N ASP A 491 -8.36 -15.97 0.11
CA ASP A 491 -8.36 -17.34 0.61
C ASP A 491 -9.54 -18.11 0.02
N ILE A 492 -9.26 -19.10 -0.83
CA ILE A 492 -10.31 -19.91 -1.46
C ILE A 492 -11.05 -20.68 -0.38
N GLY A 493 -12.36 -20.42 -0.30
CA GLY A 493 -13.24 -20.97 0.71
C GLY A 493 -13.43 -20.10 1.95
N GLY A 494 -12.77 -18.93 2.01
CA GLY A 494 -12.72 -18.05 3.19
C GLY A 494 -11.79 -18.58 4.26
N PHE A 495 -11.16 -17.73 5.05
CA PHE A 495 -10.25 -18.16 6.13
C PHE A 495 -11.03 -18.82 7.28
N HIS A 496 -12.04 -18.14 7.83
CA HIS A 496 -12.84 -18.63 8.97
C HIS A 496 -14.09 -19.40 8.52
N ALA A 497 -14.09 -20.73 8.68
CA ALA A 497 -15.22 -21.59 8.32
C ALA A 497 -16.24 -21.81 9.45
N TYR A 498 -16.31 -20.96 10.47
CA TYR A 498 -17.19 -21.11 11.63
C TYR A 498 -18.70 -21.22 11.30
N THR A 499 -19.11 -20.69 10.16
CA THR A 499 -20.51 -20.80 9.67
C THR A 499 -20.90 -22.24 9.37
N TYR A 500 -19.92 -23.12 9.16
CA TYR A 500 -20.09 -24.53 8.82
C TYR A 500 -19.40 -25.41 9.87
N PRO A 501 -20.09 -25.77 10.99
CA PRO A 501 -19.47 -26.53 12.08
C PRO A 501 -18.90 -27.88 11.64
N ASP A 502 -19.54 -28.52 10.65
CA ASP A 502 -19.07 -29.81 10.10
C ASP A 502 -17.96 -29.65 9.04
N GLY A 503 -17.55 -28.39 8.75
CA GLY A 503 -16.47 -28.07 7.82
C GLY A 503 -16.68 -28.71 6.45
N ILE A 504 -15.68 -29.40 5.92
CA ILE A 504 -15.75 -30.05 4.60
C ILE A 504 -16.78 -31.19 4.50
N LYS A 505 -17.33 -31.66 5.61
CA LYS A 505 -18.43 -32.64 5.59
C LYS A 505 -19.77 -32.00 5.26
N ASP A 506 -19.89 -30.67 5.45
CA ASP A 506 -21.10 -29.93 5.09
C ASP A 506 -21.18 -29.72 3.57
N PRO A 507 -22.22 -30.23 2.89
CA PRO A 507 -22.39 -30.04 1.44
C PRO A 507 -22.47 -28.56 1.03
N ALA A 508 -23.04 -27.69 1.87
CA ALA A 508 -23.15 -26.27 1.58
C ALA A 508 -21.80 -25.57 1.61
N TYR A 509 -20.89 -25.98 2.53
CA TYR A 509 -19.52 -25.49 2.51
C TYR A 509 -18.74 -25.99 1.29
N ARG A 510 -18.91 -27.27 0.92
CA ARG A 510 -18.24 -27.82 -0.30
C ARG A 510 -18.69 -27.06 -1.55
N GLU A 511 -19.96 -26.75 -1.69
CA GLU A 511 -20.43 -25.94 -2.82
C GLU A 511 -19.81 -24.54 -2.80
N LEU A 512 -19.82 -23.82 -1.67
CA LEU A 512 -19.19 -22.51 -1.51
C LEU A 512 -17.70 -22.57 -1.90
N TYR A 513 -16.98 -23.59 -1.40
CA TYR A 513 -15.56 -23.78 -1.70
C TYR A 513 -15.30 -24.01 -3.20
N VAL A 514 -16.12 -24.84 -3.85
CA VAL A 514 -16.04 -25.08 -5.30
C VAL A 514 -16.27 -23.79 -6.08
N ARG A 515 -17.31 -22.99 -5.74
CA ARG A 515 -17.56 -21.70 -6.41
C ARG A 515 -16.44 -20.68 -6.16
N TRP A 516 -15.90 -20.68 -4.96
CA TRP A 516 -14.74 -19.82 -4.65
C TRP A 516 -13.48 -20.26 -5.43
N THR A 517 -13.29 -21.56 -5.62
CA THR A 517 -12.20 -22.08 -6.48
C THR A 517 -12.38 -21.62 -7.92
N GLN A 518 -13.61 -21.63 -8.45
CA GLN A 518 -13.88 -21.11 -9.80
C GLN A 518 -13.49 -19.63 -9.93
N PHE A 519 -13.82 -18.81 -8.94
CA PHE A 519 -13.37 -17.41 -8.90
C PHE A 519 -11.84 -17.30 -8.76
N GLY A 520 -11.25 -18.03 -7.82
CA GLY A 520 -9.80 -18.00 -7.52
C GLY A 520 -8.93 -18.47 -8.69
N THR A 521 -9.48 -19.25 -9.63
CA THR A 521 -8.79 -19.65 -10.86
C THR A 521 -8.35 -18.44 -11.70
N PHE A 522 -9.09 -17.33 -11.63
CA PHE A 522 -8.83 -16.11 -12.39
C PHE A 522 -8.14 -15.00 -11.58
N THR A 523 -7.82 -15.25 -10.31
CA THR A 523 -6.99 -14.32 -9.53
C THR A 523 -5.50 -14.54 -9.82
N PRO A 524 -4.62 -13.54 -9.71
CA PRO A 524 -3.18 -13.68 -9.95
C PRO A 524 -2.54 -14.85 -9.20
N MET A 525 -2.86 -15.03 -7.93
CA MET A 525 -2.47 -16.21 -7.15
C MET A 525 -3.69 -17.08 -6.84
N MET A 526 -3.62 -18.38 -7.12
CA MET A 526 -4.67 -19.35 -6.81
C MET A 526 -4.29 -20.12 -5.54
N ARG A 527 -4.72 -19.65 -4.37
CA ARG A 527 -4.34 -20.22 -3.06
C ARG A 527 -5.56 -20.75 -2.31
N SER A 528 -5.53 -22.04 -1.96
CA SER A 528 -6.40 -22.60 -0.93
C SER A 528 -5.79 -22.37 0.44
N HIS A 529 -6.50 -21.72 1.36
CA HIS A 529 -6.05 -21.47 2.73
C HIS A 529 -7.22 -21.27 3.68
N GLY A 530 -7.02 -21.59 4.95
CA GLY A 530 -7.90 -21.23 6.05
C GLY A 530 -7.78 -22.14 7.25
N THR A 531 -8.50 -21.75 8.31
CA THR A 531 -8.60 -22.48 9.59
C THR A 531 -9.91 -23.26 9.70
N SER A 532 -10.08 -23.97 10.79
CA SER A 532 -11.26 -24.73 11.24
C SER A 532 -11.54 -26.01 10.47
N THR A 533 -11.14 -26.12 9.20
CA THR A 533 -11.34 -27.34 8.39
C THR A 533 -10.27 -27.43 7.30
N PRO A 534 -9.74 -28.62 7.01
CA PRO A 534 -8.79 -28.82 5.91
C PRO A 534 -9.47 -28.60 4.56
N ARG A 535 -8.66 -28.25 3.52
CA ARG A 535 -9.18 -27.89 2.18
C ARG A 535 -8.44 -28.57 1.04
N GLU A 536 -7.71 -29.63 1.32
CA GLU A 536 -7.07 -30.45 0.33
C GLU A 536 -8.12 -31.13 -0.55
N ILE A 537 -7.88 -31.17 -1.87
CA ILE A 537 -8.86 -31.65 -2.86
C ILE A 537 -9.39 -33.06 -2.56
N TYR A 538 -8.51 -33.95 -2.08
CA TYR A 538 -8.85 -35.34 -1.77
C TYR A 538 -9.68 -35.51 -0.48
N LEU A 539 -9.83 -34.44 0.30
CA LEU A 539 -10.73 -34.41 1.46
C LEU A 539 -12.10 -33.83 1.13
N MET A 540 -12.22 -33.14 -0.01
CA MET A 540 -13.50 -32.58 -0.50
C MET A 540 -14.40 -33.62 -1.17
N GLY A 541 -13.86 -34.76 -1.53
CA GLY A 541 -14.55 -35.87 -2.17
C GLY A 541 -13.58 -36.86 -2.78
N GLU A 542 -14.04 -38.08 -3.07
CA GLU A 542 -13.26 -39.07 -3.81
C GLU A 542 -13.13 -38.68 -5.29
N LYS A 543 -12.08 -39.17 -5.95
CA LYS A 543 -11.90 -38.99 -7.40
C LYS A 543 -13.12 -39.59 -8.13
N GLY A 544 -13.80 -38.74 -8.91
CA GLY A 544 -15.09 -39.08 -9.55
C GLY A 544 -16.29 -38.35 -8.94
N ALA A 545 -16.20 -37.89 -7.68
CA ALA A 545 -17.23 -37.02 -7.10
C ALA A 545 -17.27 -35.66 -7.82
N TRP A 546 -18.44 -35.01 -7.81
CA TRP A 546 -18.63 -33.76 -8.56
C TRP A 546 -17.71 -32.63 -8.03
N GLU A 547 -17.49 -32.57 -6.72
CA GLU A 547 -16.58 -31.61 -6.10
C GLU A 547 -15.15 -31.83 -6.58
N PHE A 548 -14.64 -33.05 -6.46
CA PHE A 548 -13.28 -33.38 -6.88
C PHE A 548 -13.06 -33.07 -8.38
N ASN A 549 -13.97 -33.55 -9.24
CA ASN A 549 -13.86 -33.37 -10.68
C ASN A 549 -13.92 -31.88 -11.07
N THR A 550 -14.74 -31.08 -10.39
CA THR A 550 -14.83 -29.64 -10.64
C THR A 550 -13.55 -28.94 -10.18
N LEU A 551 -13.07 -29.24 -8.98
CA LEU A 551 -11.83 -28.66 -8.46
C LEU A 551 -10.62 -29.02 -9.31
N GLU A 552 -10.49 -30.30 -9.74
CA GLU A 552 -9.43 -30.75 -10.64
C GLU A 552 -9.50 -30.02 -11.98
N LYS A 553 -10.70 -29.91 -12.60
CA LYS A 553 -10.90 -29.16 -13.83
C LYS A 553 -10.41 -27.72 -13.75
N TYR A 554 -10.79 -26.99 -12.68
CA TYR A 554 -10.43 -25.58 -12.55
C TYR A 554 -8.95 -25.38 -12.15
N LYS A 555 -8.35 -26.33 -11.45
CA LYS A 555 -6.89 -26.35 -11.25
C LYS A 555 -6.14 -26.57 -12.57
N ASN A 556 -6.60 -27.53 -13.39
CA ASN A 556 -6.02 -27.78 -14.71
C ASN A 556 -6.22 -26.61 -15.69
N LEU A 557 -7.34 -25.89 -15.61
CA LEU A 557 -7.60 -24.70 -16.44
C LEU A 557 -6.57 -23.59 -16.21
N ARG A 558 -5.92 -23.57 -15.05
CA ARG A 558 -4.91 -22.60 -14.68
C ARG A 558 -3.62 -22.72 -15.52
N TYR A 559 -3.31 -23.92 -16.02
CA TYR A 559 -2.14 -24.24 -16.83
C TYR A 559 -2.47 -24.29 -18.32
#